data_84bfb5686aefdff9ab0f554773d2444f
#
_entry.id   84bfb5686aefdff9ab0f554773d2444f
#
_cell.length_a   1.000
_cell.length_b   1.000
_cell.length_c   1.000
_cell.angle_alpha   90.00
_cell.angle_beta   90.00
_cell.angle_gamma   90.00
#
_symmetry.space_group_name_H-M   'P 1'
#
loop_
_entity.id
_entity.type
_entity.pdbx_description
1 polymer ?
#
loop_
_entity_poly.entity_id
_entity_poly.type
_entity_poly.pdbx_seq_one_letter_code
_entity_poly.pdbx_strand_id
1 'polypeptide(L)'
;MKKLLITSLFLGSCVLLPAQKTTKIPNVYKPVRSEMYKKGWIDFNKNGVKDTYEDPTAPIDARIEDLLSQMTLEEKTCQMVTLYGYKRVLKDDLPTSEWKNQLWKDGMGAIDEHLNGFQQWGLPPSDNEYVWPASKHAWALNEVQRFFIEETRLGIPTDFTNEGIRGVESYKATNFPTQLGLGHTWN
;
A
#
# COMPACT_ATOMS: atom_id res chain seq x y z
N MET A 1 -59.36 35.63 6.31
CA MET A 1 -57.91 35.45 6.46
C MET A 1 -57.54 34.27 5.55
N LYS A 2 -56.95 34.56 4.38
CA LYS A 2 -56.50 33.52 3.44
C LYS A 2 -55.04 33.15 3.77
N LYS A 3 -54.79 31.90 4.11
CA LYS A 3 -53.40 31.38 4.32
C LYS A 3 -52.79 31.12 2.95
N LEU A 4 -51.69 31.82 2.65
CA LEU A 4 -50.89 31.63 1.47
C LEU A 4 -49.89 30.48 1.75
N LEU A 5 -50.05 29.36 1.05
CA LEU A 5 -49.09 28.26 1.10
C LEU A 5 -48.00 28.57 0.06
N ILE A 6 -46.78 28.84 0.53
CA ILE A 6 -45.62 28.97 -0.36
C ILE A 6 -44.97 27.60 -0.46
N THR A 7 -45.17 26.95 -1.58
CA THR A 7 -44.47 25.70 -1.93
C THR A 7 -43.17 26.08 -2.62
N SER A 8 -42.05 26.02 -1.91
CA SER A 8 -40.74 26.22 -2.52
C SER A 8 -40.30 24.93 -3.24
N LEU A 9 -40.26 25.04 -4.57
CA LEU A 9 -39.76 23.99 -5.44
C LEU A 9 -38.22 24.01 -5.41
N PHE A 10 -37.61 23.06 -4.74
CA PHE A 10 -36.16 22.87 -4.82
C PHE A 10 -35.86 22.14 -6.15
N LEU A 11 -35.46 22.88 -7.16
CA LEU A 11 -34.80 22.31 -8.34
C LEU A 11 -33.35 21.98 -7.97
N GLY A 12 -33.10 20.72 -7.62
CA GLY A 12 -31.77 20.21 -7.49
C GLY A 12 -31.06 20.17 -8.85
N SER A 13 -30.14 21.10 -9.07
CA SER A 13 -29.26 21.05 -10.24
C SER A 13 -28.30 19.85 -10.06
N CYS A 14 -28.61 18.71 -10.68
CA CYS A 14 -27.64 17.64 -10.89
C CYS A 14 -26.53 18.19 -11.79
N VAL A 15 -25.41 18.61 -11.19
CA VAL A 15 -24.18 18.86 -11.93
C VAL A 15 -23.65 17.50 -12.38
N LEU A 16 -23.87 17.18 -13.64
CA LEU A 16 -23.22 16.04 -14.29
C LEU A 16 -21.73 16.35 -14.37
N LEU A 17 -20.97 15.83 -13.39
CA LEU A 17 -19.51 15.82 -13.48
C LEU A 17 -19.13 15.01 -14.73
N PRO A 18 -18.27 15.55 -15.61
CA PRO A 18 -17.82 14.79 -16.77
C PRO A 18 -17.15 13.51 -16.26
N ALA A 19 -17.60 12.37 -16.79
CA ALA A 19 -16.98 11.09 -16.50
C ALA A 19 -15.47 11.20 -16.78
N GLN A 20 -14.67 11.02 -15.76
CA GLN A 20 -13.21 10.97 -15.91
C GLN A 20 -12.91 9.91 -16.98
N LYS A 21 -12.17 10.31 -18.03
CA LYS A 21 -11.66 9.35 -19.00
C LYS A 21 -10.95 8.25 -18.22
N THR A 22 -11.52 7.06 -18.24
CA THR A 22 -10.89 5.88 -17.67
C THR A 22 -9.59 5.65 -18.43
N THR A 23 -8.49 6.18 -17.93
CA THR A 23 -7.18 5.71 -18.32
C THR A 23 -7.19 4.21 -18.07
N LYS A 24 -6.95 3.43 -19.12
CA LYS A 24 -6.83 1.96 -18.99
C LYS A 24 -5.95 1.69 -17.79
N ILE A 25 -6.52 1.08 -16.74
CA ILE A 25 -5.75 0.55 -15.61
C ILE A 25 -4.69 -0.31 -16.26
N PRO A 26 -3.39 -0.03 -16.06
CA PRO A 26 -2.36 -0.93 -16.55
C PRO A 26 -2.71 -2.30 -15.99
N ASN A 27 -2.84 -3.27 -16.89
CA ASN A 27 -3.27 -4.61 -16.53
C ASN A 27 -2.54 -5.07 -15.28
N VAL A 28 -3.36 -5.51 -14.33
CA VAL A 28 -3.09 -6.52 -13.31
C VAL A 28 -1.62 -6.92 -13.28
N TYR A 29 -1.02 -6.78 -12.07
CA TYR A 29 0.23 -7.35 -11.64
C TYR A 29 0.80 -8.38 -12.64
N LYS A 30 1.84 -8.00 -13.34
CA LYS A 30 2.58 -8.92 -14.19
C LYS A 30 3.82 -9.36 -13.42
N PRO A 31 3.89 -10.62 -12.99
CA PRO A 31 5.09 -11.12 -12.36
C PRO A 31 6.28 -10.99 -13.33
N VAL A 32 7.41 -10.54 -12.83
CA VAL A 32 8.69 -10.58 -13.57
C VAL A 32 9.28 -11.99 -13.47
N ARG A 33 9.09 -12.62 -12.31
CA ARG A 33 9.52 -13.99 -12.05
C ARG A 33 8.33 -14.95 -12.08
N SER A 34 7.76 -15.14 -13.27
CA SER A 34 6.57 -16.00 -13.45
C SER A 34 6.78 -17.44 -13.01
N GLU A 35 8.01 -17.92 -13.00
CA GLU A 35 8.39 -19.27 -12.57
C GLU A 35 8.13 -19.55 -11.08
N MET A 36 8.02 -18.49 -10.24
CA MET A 36 7.68 -18.63 -8.82
C MET A 36 6.21 -19.01 -8.60
N TYR A 37 5.33 -18.61 -9.51
CA TYR A 37 3.88 -18.74 -9.36
C TYR A 37 3.41 -20.10 -9.85
N LYS A 38 3.33 -21.06 -8.93
CA LYS A 38 2.90 -22.43 -9.18
C LYS A 38 1.39 -22.57 -9.08
N LYS A 39 0.86 -23.72 -9.51
CA LYS A 39 -0.57 -24.00 -9.34
C LYS A 39 -0.91 -24.19 -7.86
N GLY A 40 -1.54 -23.18 -7.27
CA GLY A 40 -2.05 -23.22 -5.90
C GLY A 40 -1.05 -22.86 -4.79
N TRP A 41 0.16 -22.42 -5.14
CA TRP A 41 1.16 -21.92 -4.20
C TRP A 41 2.18 -21.00 -4.88
N ILE A 42 2.98 -20.29 -4.10
CA ILE A 42 4.05 -19.43 -4.60
C ILE A 42 5.36 -19.92 -3.99
N ASP A 43 6.36 -20.12 -4.84
CA ASP A 43 7.73 -20.48 -4.47
C ASP A 43 8.47 -19.19 -4.05
N PHE A 44 8.24 -18.77 -2.82
CA PHE A 44 8.71 -17.48 -2.32
C PHE A 44 10.23 -17.44 -2.18
N ASN A 45 10.87 -18.53 -1.78
CA ASN A 45 12.33 -18.60 -1.63
C ASN A 45 13.06 -19.04 -2.92
N LYS A 46 12.33 -19.32 -3.99
CA LYS A 46 12.85 -19.67 -5.34
C LYS A 46 13.72 -20.93 -5.35
N ASN A 47 13.45 -21.87 -4.43
CA ASN A 47 14.18 -23.13 -4.37
C ASN A 47 13.57 -24.25 -5.24
N GLY A 48 12.37 -24.03 -5.78
CA GLY A 48 11.64 -24.97 -6.62
C GLY A 48 10.89 -26.07 -5.85
N VAL A 49 10.93 -26.05 -4.52
CA VAL A 49 10.27 -27.02 -3.64
C VAL A 49 9.20 -26.28 -2.86
N LYS A 50 8.06 -26.93 -2.61
CA LYS A 50 7.01 -26.34 -1.79
C LYS A 50 7.33 -26.53 -0.30
N ASP A 51 7.83 -25.49 0.32
CA ASP A 51 8.09 -25.46 1.76
C ASP A 51 6.79 -25.34 2.57
N THR A 52 6.84 -25.64 3.86
CA THR A 52 5.63 -25.58 4.70
C THR A 52 5.04 -24.17 4.77
N TYR A 53 5.87 -23.13 4.84
CA TYR A 53 5.38 -21.75 4.91
C TYR A 53 4.71 -21.28 3.59
N GLU A 54 5.01 -21.94 2.49
CA GLU A 54 4.43 -21.67 1.16
C GLU A 54 3.13 -22.44 0.91
N ASP A 55 2.81 -23.42 1.78
CA ASP A 55 1.59 -24.20 1.65
C ASP A 55 0.39 -23.47 2.28
N PRO A 56 -0.54 -22.91 1.48
CA PRO A 56 -1.70 -22.23 2.04
C PRO A 56 -2.66 -23.14 2.81
N THR A 57 -2.51 -24.47 2.70
CA THR A 57 -3.34 -25.46 3.41
C THR A 57 -2.72 -25.94 4.72
N ALA A 58 -1.44 -25.66 4.96
CA ALA A 58 -0.77 -25.99 6.19
C ALA A 58 -1.27 -25.12 7.37
N PRO A 59 -1.27 -25.65 8.61
CA PRO A 59 -1.62 -24.87 9.79
C PRO A 59 -0.72 -23.63 9.92
N ILE A 60 -1.32 -22.50 10.35
CA ILE A 60 -0.62 -21.21 10.40
C ILE A 60 0.63 -21.27 11.28
N ASP A 61 0.56 -21.93 12.44
CA ASP A 61 1.72 -22.06 13.34
C ASP A 61 2.85 -22.84 12.70
N ALA A 62 2.55 -23.92 11.98
CA ALA A 62 3.57 -24.69 11.26
C ALA A 62 4.24 -23.86 10.15
N ARG A 63 3.47 -23.02 9.46
CA ARG A 63 3.99 -22.10 8.44
C ARG A 63 4.91 -21.04 9.06
N ILE A 64 4.52 -20.49 10.21
CA ILE A 64 5.32 -19.50 10.93
C ILE A 64 6.63 -20.12 11.39
N GLU A 65 6.59 -21.28 12.04
CA GLU A 65 7.78 -22.00 12.53
C GLU A 65 8.76 -22.31 11.39
N ASP A 66 8.26 -22.82 10.28
CA ASP A 66 9.08 -23.11 9.11
C ASP A 66 9.76 -21.85 8.58
N LEU A 67 9.01 -20.75 8.35
CA LEU A 67 9.55 -19.48 7.89
C LEU A 67 10.61 -18.94 8.86
N LEU A 68 10.31 -18.90 10.16
CA LEU A 68 11.24 -18.42 11.19
C LEU A 68 12.53 -19.24 11.26
N SER A 69 12.46 -20.55 11.01
CA SER A 69 13.63 -21.43 10.97
C SER A 69 14.57 -21.10 9.80
N GLN A 70 14.04 -20.58 8.72
CA GLN A 70 14.79 -20.22 7.52
C GLN A 70 15.34 -18.79 7.55
N MET A 71 14.79 -17.91 8.40
CA MET A 71 15.18 -16.49 8.48
C MET A 71 16.53 -16.30 9.18
N THR A 72 17.35 -15.41 8.60
CA THR A 72 18.54 -14.89 9.29
C THR A 72 18.15 -13.89 10.39
N LEU A 73 19.12 -13.50 11.22
CA LEU A 73 18.89 -12.48 12.26
C LEU A 73 18.54 -11.12 11.62
N GLU A 74 19.20 -10.77 10.53
CA GLU A 74 18.97 -9.54 9.78
C GLU A 74 17.54 -9.51 9.21
N GLU A 75 17.10 -10.59 8.60
CA GLU A 75 15.74 -10.70 8.08
C GLU A 75 14.69 -10.60 9.18
N LYS A 76 14.93 -11.26 10.33
CA LYS A 76 14.04 -11.13 11.50
C LYS A 76 13.97 -9.69 12.00
N THR A 77 15.11 -9.03 12.09
CA THR A 77 15.20 -7.63 12.52
C THR A 77 14.45 -6.71 11.54
N CYS A 78 14.65 -6.90 10.23
CA CYS A 78 13.97 -6.12 9.20
C CYS A 78 12.45 -6.29 9.24
N GLN A 79 11.94 -7.48 9.56
CA GLN A 79 10.49 -7.70 9.71
C GLN A 79 9.87 -6.99 10.93
N MET A 80 10.69 -6.54 11.89
CA MET A 80 10.23 -5.78 13.05
C MET A 80 10.24 -4.26 12.84
N VAL A 81 10.66 -3.79 11.67
CA VAL A 81 10.84 -2.35 11.38
C VAL A 81 9.71 -1.83 10.52
N THR A 82 9.21 -0.65 10.89
CA THR A 82 8.39 0.21 10.03
C THR A 82 9.18 1.45 9.65
N LEU A 83 9.26 1.77 8.37
CA LEU A 83 9.92 2.98 7.88
C LEU A 83 8.90 3.90 7.19
N TYR A 84 9.10 5.20 7.35
CA TYR A 84 8.34 6.19 6.59
C TYR A 84 8.73 6.16 5.11
N GLY A 85 7.70 6.13 4.25
CA GLY A 85 7.84 6.23 2.80
C GLY A 85 8.13 7.65 2.27
N TYR A 86 8.49 8.58 3.13
CA TYR A 86 8.83 9.94 2.72
C TYR A 86 10.18 9.99 2.01
N LYS A 87 10.32 10.95 1.09
CA LYS A 87 11.58 11.19 0.36
C LYS A 87 12.80 11.42 1.27
N ARG A 88 12.59 11.77 2.51
CA ARG A 88 13.66 11.87 3.50
C ARG A 88 14.32 10.53 3.83
N VAL A 89 13.53 9.45 3.88
CA VAL A 89 13.99 8.11 4.24
C VAL A 89 14.08 7.25 2.99
N LEU A 90 13.01 7.18 2.21
CA LEU A 90 12.91 6.41 0.99
C LEU A 90 12.99 7.36 -0.21
N LYS A 91 14.19 7.48 -0.82
CA LYS A 91 14.45 8.46 -1.88
C LYS A 91 13.77 8.11 -3.21
N ASP A 92 13.63 6.82 -3.48
CA ASP A 92 13.05 6.32 -4.71
C ASP A 92 11.58 5.96 -4.53
N ASP A 93 10.75 6.31 -5.49
CA ASP A 93 9.33 5.95 -5.49
C ASP A 93 9.11 4.48 -5.85
N LEU A 94 9.96 3.95 -6.71
CA LEU A 94 9.89 2.60 -7.22
C LEU A 94 11.21 1.86 -6.97
N PRO A 95 11.18 0.51 -6.97
CA PRO A 95 12.36 -0.31 -6.77
C PRO A 95 13.49 -0.03 -7.75
N THR A 96 14.69 0.13 -7.24
CA THR A 96 15.93 0.30 -7.99
C THR A 96 16.90 -0.86 -7.73
N SER A 97 18.01 -0.89 -8.46
CA SER A 97 19.08 -1.85 -8.20
C SER A 97 19.71 -1.67 -6.82
N GLU A 98 19.70 -0.47 -6.28
CA GLU A 98 20.20 -0.18 -4.93
C GLU A 98 19.32 -0.84 -3.86
N TRP A 99 18.00 -0.88 -4.06
CA TRP A 99 17.08 -1.59 -3.17
C TRP A 99 17.46 -3.06 -3.03
N LYS A 100 17.73 -3.71 -4.15
CA LYS A 100 18.07 -5.12 -4.18
C LYS A 100 19.41 -5.44 -3.52
N ASN A 101 20.40 -4.60 -3.75
CA ASN A 101 21.78 -4.90 -3.38
C ASN A 101 22.15 -4.40 -1.98
N GLN A 102 21.45 -3.40 -1.45
CA GLN A 102 21.82 -2.74 -0.20
C GLN A 102 20.65 -2.50 0.75
N LEU A 103 19.67 -1.65 0.34
CA LEU A 103 18.68 -1.09 1.26
C LEU A 103 17.67 -2.15 1.76
N TRP A 104 17.12 -2.94 0.86
CA TRP A 104 16.00 -3.82 1.14
C TRP A 104 16.28 -5.29 0.86
N LYS A 105 17.53 -5.66 0.77
CA LYS A 105 17.95 -7.03 0.44
C LYS A 105 17.43 -8.08 1.44
N ASP A 106 17.29 -7.69 2.70
CA ASP A 106 16.83 -8.55 3.78
C ASP A 106 15.32 -8.39 4.09
N GLY A 107 14.59 -7.65 3.23
CA GLY A 107 13.17 -7.41 3.40
C GLY A 107 12.85 -6.18 4.26
N MET A 108 11.55 -5.98 4.53
CA MET A 108 11.04 -4.90 5.37
C MET A 108 9.66 -5.27 5.90
N GLY A 109 9.42 -5.08 7.20
CA GLY A 109 8.15 -5.40 7.83
C GLY A 109 7.02 -4.53 7.32
N ALA A 110 7.18 -3.20 7.42
CA ALA A 110 6.17 -2.26 6.93
C ALA A 110 6.79 -0.97 6.39
N ILE A 111 6.08 -0.36 5.43
CA ILE A 111 6.38 0.98 4.93
C ILE A 111 5.15 1.84 5.18
N ASP A 112 5.33 2.88 6.00
CA ASP A 112 4.27 3.80 6.37
C ASP A 112 4.18 4.96 5.39
N GLU A 113 2.95 5.29 4.97
CA GLU A 113 2.64 6.42 4.11
C GLU A 113 3.44 6.48 2.78
N HIS A 114 3.77 5.33 2.22
CA HIS A 114 4.48 5.27 0.95
C HIS A 114 3.62 5.81 -0.19
N LEU A 115 4.22 6.69 -1.00
CA LEU A 115 3.59 7.31 -2.18
C LEU A 115 2.29 8.10 -1.85
N ASN A 116 2.14 8.61 -0.66
CA ASN A 116 1.00 9.44 -0.30
C ASN A 116 1.09 10.90 -0.77
N GLY A 117 2.20 11.28 -1.38
CA GLY A 117 2.46 12.64 -1.89
C GLY A 117 3.25 13.53 -0.94
N PHE A 118 3.55 13.08 0.27
CA PHE A 118 4.41 13.85 1.16
C PHE A 118 5.86 13.79 0.72
N GLN A 119 6.46 14.96 0.56
CA GLN A 119 7.89 15.10 0.28
C GLN A 119 8.70 15.25 1.57
N GLN A 120 8.09 15.85 2.56
CA GLN A 120 8.67 16.13 3.86
C GLN A 120 7.57 16.25 4.91
N TRP A 121 7.85 15.79 6.12
CA TRP A 121 6.91 15.93 7.24
C TRP A 121 6.59 17.41 7.52
N GLY A 122 5.32 17.71 7.74
CA GLY A 122 4.83 19.05 7.98
C GLY A 122 4.52 19.89 6.74
N LEU A 123 4.80 19.39 5.54
CA LEU A 123 4.37 20.00 4.29
C LEU A 123 3.10 19.34 3.75
N PRO A 124 2.24 20.10 3.04
CA PRO A 124 1.10 19.49 2.36
C PRO A 124 1.55 18.43 1.34
N PRO A 125 0.76 17.37 1.13
CA PRO A 125 1.04 16.41 0.08
C PRO A 125 0.97 17.06 -1.29
N SER A 126 1.86 16.66 -2.18
CA SER A 126 1.97 17.19 -3.55
C SER A 126 1.73 16.10 -4.59
N ASP A 127 1.38 16.51 -5.80
CA ASP A 127 1.22 15.60 -6.92
C ASP A 127 2.58 15.06 -7.38
N ASN A 128 2.60 13.78 -7.71
CA ASN A 128 3.60 13.17 -8.56
C ASN A 128 2.95 12.07 -9.40
N GLU A 129 3.68 11.54 -10.37
CA GLU A 129 3.12 10.57 -11.32
C GLU A 129 2.67 9.24 -10.69
N TYR A 130 3.13 8.89 -9.48
CA TYR A 130 2.79 7.66 -8.76
C TYR A 130 1.78 7.86 -7.63
N VAL A 131 1.42 9.09 -7.33
CA VAL A 131 0.44 9.43 -6.29
C VAL A 131 -0.96 9.56 -6.88
N TRP A 132 -1.06 10.11 -8.09
CA TRP A 132 -2.33 10.34 -8.75
C TRP A 132 -2.26 10.05 -10.27
N PRO A 133 -3.30 9.48 -10.87
CA PRO A 133 -4.57 9.04 -10.28
C PRO A 133 -4.44 7.79 -9.42
N ALA A 134 -5.48 7.46 -8.63
CA ALA A 134 -5.48 6.33 -7.68
C ALA A 134 -5.06 4.99 -8.32
N SER A 135 -5.37 4.77 -9.61
CA SER A 135 -4.95 3.59 -10.36
C SER A 135 -3.43 3.50 -10.53
N LYS A 136 -2.75 4.64 -10.70
CA LYS A 136 -1.28 4.67 -10.73
C LYS A 136 -0.68 4.43 -9.36
N HIS A 137 -1.28 5.01 -8.32
CA HIS A 137 -0.88 4.75 -6.94
C HIS A 137 -0.94 3.25 -6.62
N ALA A 138 -2.08 2.62 -6.88
CA ALA A 138 -2.24 1.18 -6.68
C ALA A 138 -1.22 0.36 -7.48
N TRP A 139 -0.96 0.74 -8.73
CA TRP A 139 0.07 0.10 -9.54
C TRP A 139 1.47 0.25 -8.92
N ALA A 140 1.83 1.46 -8.48
CA ALA A 140 3.14 1.72 -7.89
C ALA A 140 3.36 0.94 -6.58
N LEU A 141 2.34 0.89 -5.71
CA LEU A 141 2.38 0.05 -4.51
C LEU A 141 2.56 -1.44 -4.86
N ASN A 142 1.88 -1.92 -5.91
CA ASN A 142 2.06 -3.29 -6.39
C ASN A 142 3.49 -3.55 -6.91
N GLU A 143 4.13 -2.57 -7.57
CA GLU A 143 5.53 -2.71 -7.99
C GLU A 143 6.49 -2.81 -6.80
N VAL A 144 6.24 -2.03 -5.74
CA VAL A 144 7.01 -2.14 -4.50
C VAL A 144 6.78 -3.50 -3.84
N GLN A 145 5.53 -3.95 -3.73
CA GLN A 145 5.20 -5.26 -3.17
C GLN A 145 5.83 -6.40 -3.97
N ARG A 146 5.78 -6.31 -5.31
CA ARG A 146 6.42 -7.26 -6.20
C ARG A 146 7.91 -7.37 -5.93
N PHE A 147 8.61 -6.27 -5.67
CA PHE A 147 10.02 -6.29 -5.31
C PHE A 147 10.28 -7.16 -4.08
N PHE A 148 9.52 -6.97 -3.00
CA PHE A 148 9.71 -7.76 -1.78
C PHE A 148 9.42 -9.25 -2.01
N ILE A 149 8.38 -9.57 -2.77
CA ILE A 149 8.02 -10.96 -3.08
C ILE A 149 9.04 -11.62 -4.01
N GLU A 150 9.41 -10.94 -5.10
CA GLU A 150 10.18 -11.57 -6.17
C GLU A 150 11.69 -11.42 -6.03
N GLU A 151 12.19 -10.35 -5.38
CA GLU A 151 13.61 -10.02 -5.37
C GLU A 151 14.29 -10.26 -4.02
N THR A 152 13.57 -10.34 -2.89
CA THR A 152 14.14 -10.73 -1.61
C THR A 152 14.24 -12.26 -1.47
N ARG A 153 15.12 -12.74 -0.62
CA ARG A 153 15.45 -14.17 -0.49
C ARG A 153 14.25 -15.05 -0.13
N LEU A 154 13.48 -14.65 0.87
CA LEU A 154 12.32 -15.41 1.36
C LEU A 154 10.97 -14.92 0.82
N GLY A 155 10.98 -13.86 0.02
CA GLY A 155 9.76 -13.34 -0.62
C GLY A 155 8.68 -12.88 0.34
N ILE A 156 9.05 -12.44 1.55
CA ILE A 156 8.09 -11.97 2.54
C ILE A 156 7.50 -10.63 2.09
N PRO A 157 6.17 -10.53 1.91
CA PRO A 157 5.54 -9.27 1.55
C PRO A 157 5.77 -8.20 2.61
N THR A 158 5.96 -6.93 2.19
CA THR A 158 5.92 -5.79 3.12
C THR A 158 4.49 -5.36 3.38
N ASP A 159 4.21 -4.81 4.55
CA ASP A 159 2.93 -4.19 4.84
C ASP A 159 2.96 -2.69 4.48
N PHE A 160 1.81 -2.14 4.08
CA PHE A 160 1.66 -0.71 3.84
C PHE A 160 0.70 -0.13 4.86
N THR A 161 1.17 0.84 5.62
CA THR A 161 0.40 1.48 6.69
C THR A 161 0.13 2.94 6.38
N ASN A 162 -0.85 3.51 7.06
CA ASN A 162 -1.18 4.93 7.02
C ASN A 162 -1.80 5.30 8.37
N GLU A 163 -1.40 6.43 8.95
CA GLU A 163 -1.86 6.84 10.29
C GLU A 163 -3.37 7.08 10.37
N GLY A 164 -3.96 7.64 9.32
CA GLY A 164 -5.41 7.83 9.25
C GLY A 164 -5.98 8.78 10.29
N ILE A 165 -5.20 9.73 10.82
CA ILE A 165 -5.61 10.66 11.89
C ILE A 165 -6.84 11.49 11.50
N ARG A 166 -6.95 11.84 10.23
CA ARG A 166 -8.02 12.67 9.64
C ARG A 166 -8.63 12.04 8.39
N GLY A 167 -8.62 10.73 8.29
CA GLY A 167 -8.84 9.97 7.07
C GLY A 167 -7.51 9.56 6.44
N VAL A 168 -7.52 9.05 5.21
CA VAL A 168 -6.28 8.68 4.52
C VAL A 168 -5.41 9.92 4.30
N GLU A 169 -4.22 9.92 4.85
CA GLU A 169 -3.24 10.98 4.62
C GLU A 169 -2.59 10.78 3.24
N SER A 170 -3.18 11.40 2.22
CA SER A 170 -2.69 11.30 0.85
C SER A 170 -3.10 12.51 0.00
N TYR A 171 -2.39 12.75 -1.08
CA TYR A 171 -2.73 13.79 -2.06
C TYR A 171 -4.14 13.59 -2.62
N LYS A 172 -4.94 14.66 -2.59
CA LYS A 172 -6.36 14.68 -2.98
C LYS A 172 -7.29 13.78 -2.15
N ALA A 173 -6.82 13.20 -1.06
CA ALA A 173 -7.72 12.55 -0.11
C ALA A 173 -8.59 13.57 0.63
N THR A 174 -9.78 13.15 1.01
CA THR A 174 -10.69 13.98 1.82
C THR A 174 -10.24 13.95 3.26
N ASN A 175 -9.93 15.12 3.82
CA ASN A 175 -9.64 15.28 5.23
C ASN A 175 -10.92 15.42 6.03
N PHE A 176 -10.97 14.73 7.16
CA PHE A 176 -12.01 14.84 8.17
C PHE A 176 -11.48 15.56 9.42
N PRO A 177 -12.34 15.99 10.35
CA PRO A 177 -11.87 16.39 11.68
C PRO A 177 -11.06 15.28 12.33
N THR A 178 -10.05 15.64 13.12
CA THR A 178 -9.26 14.63 13.84
C THR A 178 -10.14 13.76 14.71
N GLN A 179 -9.74 12.51 14.95
CA GLN A 179 -10.46 11.59 15.83
C GLN A 179 -10.64 12.17 17.25
N LEU A 180 -9.64 12.91 17.73
CA LEU A 180 -9.75 13.65 19.00
C LEU A 180 -10.86 14.71 18.93
N GLY A 181 -10.93 15.47 17.84
CA GLY A 181 -11.99 16.44 17.61
C GLY A 181 -13.37 15.80 17.55
N LEU A 182 -13.49 14.65 16.87
CA LEU A 182 -14.74 13.88 16.82
C LEU A 182 -15.12 13.36 18.20
N GLY A 183 -14.18 12.87 18.99
CA GLY A 183 -14.42 12.43 20.36
C GLY A 183 -14.96 13.54 21.27
N HIS A 184 -14.56 14.80 21.06
CA HIS A 184 -15.06 15.94 21.83
C HIS A 184 -16.49 16.34 21.49
N THR A 185 -17.06 15.86 20.43
CA THR A 185 -18.46 16.16 20.07
C THR A 185 -19.47 15.43 20.94
N TRP A 186 -19.09 14.40 21.68
CA TRP A 186 -19.95 13.53 22.48
C TRP A 186 -21.12 12.91 21.69
N ASN A 187 -20.95 12.82 20.39
CA ASN A 187 -21.98 12.32 19.49
C ASN A 187 -21.53 11.02 18.82
#